data_515f47fec8acd034a25f01e48a7aaa1c
#
_entry.id   515f47fec8acd034a25f01e48a7aaa1c
#
_cell.length_a   1.000
_cell.length_b   1.000
_cell.length_c   1.000
_cell.angle_alpha   90.00
_cell.angle_beta   90.00
_cell.angle_gamma   90.00
#
_symmetry.space_group_name_H-M   'P 1'
#
loop_
_entity.id
_entity.type
_entity.pdbx_description
1 polymer ?
#
loop_
_entity_poly.entity_id
_entity_poly.type
_entity_poly.pdbx_seq_one_letter_code
_entity_poly.pdbx_strand_id
1 'polypeptide(L)'
;MNSLIEKYRDALIITDPWPHIVIDNFVPDEMYKFILKIFEDDTAPPDNYDDPSYPHGEVKAPEKMLSHSDWAILTKYFKNNTMKETVLDKWNIKHGEEILVKNGVHRDHKGFFQDPHNDLKEYAKRGHLVTMQLYCPPDESLKDLGTTLWEAGIMPHDVNDKKRVSKTLDFIPNRCVSFKCRKDSWHGVFPIKRSTNYNRNSLRLLYYVSV
;
A
#
# COMPACT_ATOMS: atom_id res chain seq x y z
N MET A 1 -17.84 -10.58 -1.77
CA MET A 1 -17.73 -9.10 -1.77
C MET A 1 -18.08 -8.51 -0.41
N ASN A 2 -19.22 -8.87 0.17
CA ASN A 2 -19.64 -8.33 1.48
C ASN A 2 -18.61 -8.56 2.59
N SER A 3 -17.96 -9.73 2.68
CA SER A 3 -17.00 -10.03 3.73
C SER A 3 -15.76 -9.09 3.76
N LEU A 4 -15.27 -8.64 2.60
CA LEU A 4 -14.13 -7.72 2.52
C LEU A 4 -14.53 -6.30 2.98
N ILE A 5 -15.70 -5.84 2.57
CA ILE A 5 -16.26 -4.54 2.97
C ILE A 5 -16.51 -4.54 4.49
N GLU A 6 -17.09 -5.62 5.02
CA GLU A 6 -17.33 -5.79 6.45
C GLU A 6 -16.02 -5.80 7.24
N LYS A 7 -15.01 -6.58 6.81
CA LYS A 7 -13.69 -6.58 7.43
C LYS A 7 -13.09 -5.17 7.52
N TYR A 8 -13.20 -4.39 6.45
CA TYR A 8 -12.67 -3.03 6.45
C TYR A 8 -13.48 -2.09 7.35
N ARG A 9 -14.81 -2.18 7.30
CA ARG A 9 -15.71 -1.39 8.14
C ARG A 9 -15.45 -1.63 9.62
N ASP A 10 -15.31 -2.89 10.01
CA ASP A 10 -15.24 -3.32 11.40
C ASP A 10 -13.82 -3.26 11.97
N ALA A 11 -12.79 -3.09 11.12
CA ALA A 11 -11.41 -3.00 11.54
C ALA A 11 -11.19 -1.86 12.55
N LEU A 12 -10.42 -2.11 13.59
CA LEU A 12 -10.09 -1.09 14.58
C LEU A 12 -9.10 -0.06 14.02
N ILE A 13 -9.33 1.20 14.32
CA ILE A 13 -8.34 2.26 14.08
C ILE A 13 -7.36 2.23 15.25
N ILE A 14 -6.12 1.91 14.96
CA ILE A 14 -4.98 1.98 15.88
C ILE A 14 -4.48 3.41 15.87
N THR A 15 -4.34 4.04 17.02
CA THR A 15 -4.01 5.47 17.13
C THR A 15 -2.53 5.75 17.39
N ASP A 16 -1.73 4.75 17.74
CA ASP A 16 -0.30 4.85 18.00
C ASP A 16 0.51 4.29 16.81
N PRO A 17 1.44 5.06 16.21
CA PRO A 17 1.84 6.45 16.50
C PRO A 17 0.88 7.51 15.92
N TRP A 18 0.03 7.15 15.02
CA TRP A 18 -1.01 7.97 14.39
C TRP A 18 -2.09 7.04 13.80
N PRO A 19 -3.30 7.53 13.51
CA PRO A 19 -4.41 6.70 13.09
C PRO A 19 -4.14 5.87 11.83
N HIS A 20 -4.13 4.55 11.97
CA HIS A 20 -3.98 3.57 10.89
C HIS A 20 -4.78 2.30 11.19
N ILE A 21 -4.98 1.48 10.17
CA ILE A 21 -5.68 0.19 10.24
C ILE A 21 -4.74 -0.89 9.75
N VAL A 22 -4.76 -2.04 10.42
CA VAL A 22 -4.09 -3.28 10.00
C VAL A 22 -5.12 -4.39 10.00
N ILE A 23 -5.28 -5.07 8.86
CA ILE A 23 -6.24 -6.18 8.69
C ILE A 23 -5.49 -7.38 8.13
N ASP A 24 -5.43 -8.45 8.90
CA ASP A 24 -4.89 -9.73 8.43
C ASP A 24 -5.96 -10.52 7.66
N ASN A 25 -5.50 -11.36 6.72
CA ASN A 25 -6.37 -12.16 5.85
C ASN A 25 -7.43 -11.28 5.15
N PHE A 26 -7.02 -10.15 4.61
CA PHE A 26 -7.92 -9.11 4.14
C PHE A 26 -8.79 -9.56 2.97
N VAL A 27 -8.18 -10.06 1.91
CA VAL A 27 -8.93 -10.60 0.76
C VAL A 27 -9.22 -12.10 0.94
N PRO A 28 -10.27 -12.65 0.29
CA PRO A 28 -10.50 -14.09 0.27
C PRO A 28 -9.29 -14.85 -0.24
N ASP A 29 -9.04 -16.06 0.28
CA ASP A 29 -7.86 -16.87 -0.03
C ASP A 29 -7.68 -17.11 -1.53
N GLU A 30 -8.76 -17.41 -2.25
CA GLU A 30 -8.67 -17.64 -3.69
C GLU A 30 -8.27 -16.36 -4.46
N MET A 31 -8.71 -15.20 -4.00
CA MET A 31 -8.28 -13.92 -4.55
C MET A 31 -6.81 -13.66 -4.22
N TYR A 32 -6.36 -14.00 -3.02
CA TYR A 32 -4.96 -13.85 -2.64
C TYR A 32 -4.04 -14.75 -3.46
N LYS A 33 -4.39 -16.02 -3.62
CA LYS A 33 -3.67 -16.95 -4.51
C LYS A 33 -3.58 -16.42 -5.94
N PHE A 34 -4.66 -15.85 -6.44
CA PHE A 34 -4.68 -15.23 -7.75
C PHE A 34 -3.71 -14.03 -7.83
N ILE A 35 -3.69 -13.16 -6.80
CA ILE A 35 -2.74 -12.03 -6.73
C ILE A 35 -1.30 -12.53 -6.75
N LEU A 36 -0.97 -13.57 -5.98
CA LEU A 36 0.37 -14.16 -5.97
C LEU A 36 0.76 -14.66 -7.35
N LYS A 37 -0.14 -15.36 -8.05
CA LYS A 37 0.11 -15.86 -9.41
C LYS A 37 0.43 -14.75 -10.39
N ILE A 38 -0.23 -13.59 -10.30
CA ILE A 38 0.10 -12.42 -11.12
C ILE A 38 1.56 -11.99 -10.92
N PHE A 39 2.04 -12.01 -9.68
CA PHE A 39 3.43 -11.66 -9.37
C PHE A 39 4.44 -12.75 -9.80
N GLU A 40 4.03 -14.02 -9.82
CA GLU A 40 4.89 -15.15 -10.27
C GLU A 40 5.05 -15.16 -11.79
N ASP A 41 3.96 -14.94 -12.53
CA ASP A 41 3.94 -14.98 -14.00
C ASP A 41 4.73 -13.81 -14.62
N ASP A 42 5.00 -12.76 -13.86
CA ASP A 42 5.76 -11.60 -14.33
C ASP A 42 7.21 -11.64 -13.83
N THR A 43 8.07 -12.30 -14.60
CA THR A 43 9.51 -12.37 -14.34
C THR A 43 10.29 -11.20 -14.94
N ALA A 44 9.63 -10.30 -15.67
CA ALA A 44 10.30 -9.16 -16.28
C ALA A 44 10.82 -8.21 -15.19
N PRO A 45 12.08 -7.77 -15.29
CA PRO A 45 12.56 -6.67 -14.47
C PRO A 45 11.70 -5.43 -14.75
N PRO A 46 11.48 -4.55 -13.76
CA PRO A 46 10.82 -3.29 -14.01
C PRO A 46 11.57 -2.51 -15.08
N ASP A 47 10.83 -1.86 -15.99
CA ASP A 47 11.40 -1.12 -17.12
C ASP A 47 12.44 -0.04 -16.73
N ASN A 48 12.54 0.31 -15.45
CA ASN A 48 13.41 1.34 -14.90
C ASN A 48 14.43 0.80 -13.88
N TYR A 49 14.76 -0.49 -13.93
CA TYR A 49 15.67 -1.12 -12.96
C TYR A 49 17.06 -0.49 -12.93
N ASP A 50 17.51 0.07 -14.04
CA ASP A 50 18.83 0.67 -14.23
C ASP A 50 18.82 2.22 -14.22
N ASP A 51 17.69 2.86 -13.96
CA ASP A 51 17.62 4.31 -13.86
C ASP A 51 18.02 4.79 -12.46
N PRO A 52 19.25 5.32 -12.27
CA PRO A 52 19.72 5.80 -10.97
C PRO A 52 18.91 7.01 -10.45
N SER A 53 18.10 7.66 -11.29
CA SER A 53 17.16 8.71 -10.89
C SER A 53 15.86 8.15 -10.30
N TYR A 54 15.64 6.84 -10.43
CA TYR A 54 14.52 6.10 -9.84
C TYR A 54 15.05 4.99 -8.92
N PRO A 55 15.62 5.33 -7.76
CA PRO A 55 16.04 4.31 -6.78
C PRO A 55 14.85 3.53 -6.19
N HIS A 56 13.66 3.85 -6.62
CA HIS A 56 12.40 3.33 -6.15
C HIS A 56 11.82 2.42 -7.23
N GLY A 57 11.91 1.11 -7.05
CA GLY A 57 11.30 0.12 -7.92
C GLY A 57 9.76 0.19 -7.98
N GLU A 58 9.21 1.34 -8.31
CA GLU A 58 7.82 1.48 -8.70
C GLU A 58 7.66 0.81 -10.06
N VAL A 59 7.25 -0.46 -10.04
CA VAL A 59 6.89 -1.16 -11.26
C VAL A 59 5.61 -0.53 -11.77
N LYS A 60 5.65 0.13 -12.91
CA LYS A 60 4.44 0.25 -13.72
C LYS A 60 3.96 -1.16 -13.96
N ALA A 61 2.76 -1.50 -13.49
CA ALA A 61 2.19 -2.81 -13.78
C ALA A 61 2.33 -3.05 -15.28
N PRO A 62 2.97 -4.15 -15.72
CA PRO A 62 3.13 -4.42 -17.13
C PRO A 62 1.78 -4.34 -17.83
N GLU A 63 1.73 -3.84 -19.07
CA GLU A 63 0.47 -3.79 -19.85
C GLU A 63 -0.22 -5.14 -19.88
N LYS A 64 0.54 -6.24 -19.89
CA LYS A 64 0.03 -7.62 -19.74
C LYS A 64 -0.77 -7.84 -18.47
N MET A 65 -0.35 -7.28 -17.33
CA MET A 65 -1.11 -7.40 -16.07
C MET A 65 -2.39 -6.56 -16.11
N LEU A 66 -2.32 -5.37 -16.71
CA LEU A 66 -3.49 -4.48 -16.84
C LEU A 66 -4.52 -5.02 -17.82
N SER A 67 -4.11 -5.81 -18.80
CA SER A 67 -4.98 -6.46 -19.79
C SER A 67 -5.55 -7.81 -19.32
N HIS A 68 -5.06 -8.38 -18.20
CA HIS A 68 -5.55 -9.65 -17.71
C HIS A 68 -6.97 -9.51 -17.14
N SER A 69 -7.88 -10.41 -17.58
CA SER A 69 -9.29 -10.40 -17.14
C SER A 69 -9.45 -10.38 -15.62
N ASP A 70 -8.59 -11.10 -14.94
CA ASP A 70 -8.62 -11.25 -13.48
C ASP A 70 -8.11 -10.00 -12.75
N TRP A 71 -7.18 -9.25 -13.35
CA TRP A 71 -6.80 -7.93 -12.85
C TRP A 71 -7.98 -6.95 -12.91
N ALA A 72 -8.74 -7.00 -13.99
CA ALA A 72 -9.94 -6.19 -14.12
C ALA A 72 -11.00 -6.55 -13.06
N ILE A 73 -11.13 -7.85 -12.72
CA ILE A 73 -12.01 -8.31 -11.64
C ILE A 73 -11.52 -7.79 -10.29
N LEU A 74 -10.24 -7.92 -9.97
CA LEU A 74 -9.65 -7.44 -8.73
C LEU A 74 -9.83 -5.92 -8.56
N THR A 75 -9.50 -5.16 -9.61
CA THR A 75 -9.63 -3.70 -9.55
C THR A 75 -11.09 -3.25 -9.46
N LYS A 76 -12.03 -3.98 -10.08
CA LYS A 76 -13.46 -3.73 -9.94
C LYS A 76 -13.95 -3.87 -8.50
N TYR A 77 -13.37 -4.79 -7.73
CA TYR A 77 -13.68 -4.91 -6.30
C TYR A 77 -13.37 -3.63 -5.52
N PHE A 78 -12.17 -3.08 -5.70
CA PHE A 78 -11.75 -1.89 -4.97
C PHE A 78 -12.35 -0.58 -5.53
N LYS A 79 -12.79 -0.60 -6.78
CA LYS A 79 -13.38 0.57 -7.45
C LYS A 79 -14.90 0.64 -7.33
N ASN A 80 -15.57 -0.38 -6.76
CA ASN A 80 -17.02 -0.30 -6.61
C ASN A 80 -17.41 0.79 -5.58
N ASN A 81 -18.58 1.38 -5.77
CA ASN A 81 -19.01 2.52 -4.97
C ASN A 81 -19.13 2.16 -3.48
N THR A 82 -19.66 0.98 -3.15
CA THR A 82 -19.79 0.56 -1.75
C THR A 82 -18.43 0.48 -1.03
N MET A 83 -17.39 -0.04 -1.70
CA MET A 83 -16.05 -0.05 -1.11
C MET A 83 -15.48 1.35 -0.96
N LYS A 84 -15.63 2.20 -1.98
CA LYS A 84 -15.20 3.59 -1.94
C LYS A 84 -15.83 4.34 -0.76
N GLU A 85 -17.15 4.27 -0.64
CA GLU A 85 -17.91 4.89 0.44
C GLU A 85 -17.46 4.34 1.81
N THR A 86 -17.36 3.02 1.94
CA THR A 86 -16.89 2.39 3.18
C THR A 86 -15.52 2.89 3.61
N VAL A 87 -14.58 3.05 2.65
CA VAL A 87 -13.24 3.57 2.94
C VAL A 87 -13.31 5.02 3.42
N LEU A 88 -14.08 5.87 2.77
CA LEU A 88 -14.16 7.29 3.15
C LEU A 88 -14.91 7.49 4.47
N ASP A 89 -16.01 6.76 4.68
CA ASP A 89 -16.78 6.81 5.92
C ASP A 89 -15.95 6.39 7.13
N LYS A 90 -15.13 5.33 6.95
CA LYS A 90 -14.22 4.86 7.99
C LYS A 90 -13.29 5.95 8.52
N TRP A 91 -12.89 6.87 7.64
CA TRP A 91 -11.99 7.97 7.95
C TRP A 91 -12.71 9.32 8.19
N ASN A 92 -14.05 9.33 8.33
CA ASN A 92 -14.86 10.54 8.46
C ASN A 92 -14.53 11.57 7.36
N ILE A 93 -14.42 11.11 6.12
CA ILE A 93 -14.20 11.97 4.98
C ILE A 93 -15.53 12.21 4.30
N LYS A 94 -15.98 13.47 4.28
CA LYS A 94 -17.19 13.86 3.55
C LYS A 94 -16.94 13.68 2.07
N HIS A 95 -17.84 12.96 1.42
CA HIS A 95 -17.81 12.76 -0.01
C HIS A 95 -19.16 13.22 -0.60
N GLY A 96 -19.11 14.06 -1.55
CA GLY A 96 -20.27 14.51 -2.35
C GLY A 96 -19.91 14.55 -3.83
N GLU A 97 -18.67 14.16 -4.14
CA GLU A 97 -18.05 14.26 -5.45
C GLU A 97 -17.55 12.89 -5.92
N GLU A 98 -17.06 12.83 -7.15
CA GLU A 98 -16.55 11.59 -7.72
C GLU A 98 -15.32 11.07 -6.97
N ILE A 99 -15.41 9.85 -6.48
CA ILE A 99 -14.30 9.16 -5.82
C ILE A 99 -13.47 8.42 -6.87
N LEU A 100 -12.24 8.84 -7.05
CA LEU A 100 -11.29 8.19 -7.92
C LEU A 100 -10.44 7.19 -7.12
N VAL A 101 -10.16 6.03 -7.71
CA VAL A 101 -9.24 5.03 -7.13
C VAL A 101 -8.13 4.75 -8.13
N LYS A 102 -6.91 5.09 -7.75
CA LYS A 102 -5.69 4.73 -8.49
C LYS A 102 -5.10 3.46 -7.89
N ASN A 103 -4.81 2.49 -8.74
CA ASN A 103 -4.13 1.26 -8.34
C ASN A 103 -2.67 1.32 -8.75
N GLY A 104 -1.79 0.76 -7.93
CA GLY A 104 -0.38 0.56 -8.25
C GLY A 104 0.06 -0.82 -7.81
N VAL A 105 0.85 -1.50 -8.65
CA VAL A 105 1.56 -2.73 -8.29
C VAL A 105 2.99 -2.33 -7.97
N HIS A 106 3.48 -2.74 -6.83
CA HIS A 106 4.84 -2.47 -6.37
C HIS A 106 5.59 -3.76 -6.24
N ARG A 107 6.80 -3.78 -6.78
CA ARG A 107 7.75 -4.89 -6.70
C ARG A 107 9.10 -4.32 -6.30
N ASP A 108 9.36 -4.31 -5.00
CA ASP A 108 10.55 -3.70 -4.44
C ASP A 108 11.67 -4.74 -4.33
N HIS A 109 12.85 -4.39 -4.82
CA HIS A 109 14.03 -5.25 -4.88
C HIS A 109 15.06 -4.89 -3.82
N LYS A 110 16.14 -5.65 -3.76
CA LYS A 110 17.33 -5.30 -2.99
C LYS A 110 17.82 -3.90 -3.38
N GLY A 111 18.08 -3.08 -2.39
CA GLY A 111 18.46 -1.68 -2.55
C GLY A 111 17.29 -0.70 -2.45
N PHE A 112 16.06 -1.17 -2.65
CA PHE A 112 14.89 -0.31 -2.47
C PHE A 112 14.81 0.22 -1.04
N PHE A 113 14.42 1.46 -0.92
CA PHE A 113 13.99 2.11 0.32
C PHE A 113 13.02 3.24 -0.02
N GLN A 114 12.27 3.65 0.94
CA GLN A 114 11.41 4.83 0.80
C GLN A 114 11.61 5.73 2.02
N ASP A 115 12.09 6.93 1.77
CA ASP A 115 12.26 7.93 2.82
C ASP A 115 10.93 8.26 3.51
N PRO A 116 10.98 8.70 4.77
CA PRO A 116 9.79 9.14 5.48
C PRO A 116 9.04 10.22 4.73
N HIS A 117 7.77 9.98 4.44
CA HIS A 117 6.87 10.91 3.78
C HIS A 117 5.46 10.78 4.36
N ASN A 118 4.58 11.69 4.02
CA ASN A 118 3.20 11.71 4.53
C ASN A 118 2.14 11.82 3.42
N ASP A 119 2.55 11.64 2.16
CA ASP A 119 1.72 11.68 0.95
C ASP A 119 1.03 13.05 0.66
N LEU A 120 1.11 14.02 1.55
CA LEU A 120 0.37 15.29 1.37
C LEU A 120 0.94 16.18 0.26
N LYS A 121 2.27 16.23 0.10
CA LYS A 121 2.90 17.11 -0.91
C LYS A 121 2.54 16.70 -2.34
N GLU A 122 2.50 15.39 -2.58
CA GLU A 122 2.29 14.83 -3.90
C GLU A 122 0.84 14.96 -4.34
N TYR A 123 -0.09 14.88 -3.40
CA TYR A 123 -1.52 14.79 -3.66
C TYR A 123 -2.35 15.99 -3.18
N ALA A 124 -1.72 16.97 -2.54
CA ALA A 124 -2.41 18.17 -2.02
C ALA A 124 -3.25 18.90 -3.07
N LYS A 125 -2.84 18.82 -4.36
CA LYS A 125 -3.59 19.40 -5.48
C LYS A 125 -4.75 18.52 -5.97
N ARG A 126 -4.87 17.27 -5.49
CA ARG A 126 -5.84 16.28 -5.94
C ARG A 126 -6.74 15.73 -4.84
N GLY A 127 -6.71 16.35 -3.65
CA GLY A 127 -7.55 15.88 -2.54
C GLY A 127 -7.28 14.42 -2.15
N HIS A 128 -6.00 13.98 -2.14
CA HIS A 128 -5.65 12.62 -1.71
C HIS A 128 -5.99 12.40 -0.25
N LEU A 129 -6.62 11.29 0.01
CA LEU A 129 -7.33 11.11 1.25
C LEU A 129 -6.91 9.85 2.00
N VAL A 130 -6.86 8.72 1.31
CA VAL A 130 -6.58 7.43 1.95
C VAL A 130 -5.64 6.59 1.12
N THR A 131 -4.58 6.10 1.76
CA THR A 131 -3.72 5.04 1.25
C THR A 131 -4.20 3.70 1.81
N MET A 132 -4.31 2.70 0.95
CA MET A 132 -4.49 1.30 1.32
C MET A 132 -3.43 0.48 0.60
N GLN A 133 -2.72 -0.36 1.33
CA GLN A 133 -1.67 -1.22 0.79
C GLN A 133 -1.91 -2.66 1.23
N LEU A 134 -2.08 -3.56 0.26
CA LEU A 134 -2.14 -5.00 0.49
C LEU A 134 -0.74 -5.59 0.29
N TYR A 135 -0.20 -6.25 1.32
CA TYR A 135 1.05 -6.95 1.26
C TYR A 135 0.88 -8.30 0.57
N CYS A 136 1.77 -8.60 -0.35
CA CYS A 136 1.67 -9.77 -1.22
C CYS A 136 2.93 -10.66 -1.17
N PRO A 137 3.56 -10.93 -0.01
CA PRO A 137 4.59 -11.95 0.05
C PRO A 137 3.94 -13.36 -0.02
N PRO A 138 4.64 -14.36 -0.56
CA PRO A 138 4.13 -15.74 -0.57
C PRO A 138 4.15 -16.40 0.81
N ASP A 139 5.00 -15.93 1.71
CA ASP A 139 5.20 -16.44 3.07
C ASP A 139 5.71 -15.33 4.01
N GLU A 140 6.07 -15.67 5.24
CA GLU A 140 6.58 -14.72 6.24
C GLU A 140 8.10 -14.46 6.17
N SER A 141 8.81 -14.95 5.15
CA SER A 141 10.27 -14.76 5.02
C SER A 141 10.71 -13.30 4.87
N LEU A 142 9.77 -12.43 4.47
CA LEU A 142 9.97 -10.98 4.32
C LEU A 142 9.36 -10.17 5.46
N LYS A 143 9.01 -10.80 6.58
CA LYS A 143 8.26 -10.19 7.68
C LYS A 143 8.84 -8.86 8.18
N ASP A 144 10.16 -8.73 8.20
CA ASP A 144 10.87 -7.53 8.64
C ASP A 144 10.89 -6.37 7.62
N LEU A 145 10.33 -6.56 6.42
CA LEU A 145 10.34 -5.59 5.32
C LEU A 145 9.03 -4.79 5.19
N GLY A 146 8.30 -4.62 6.27
CA GLY A 146 7.03 -3.91 6.26
C GLY A 146 7.16 -2.38 6.21
N THR A 147 6.02 -1.73 6.24
CA THR A 147 5.95 -0.28 6.32
C THR A 147 6.40 0.19 7.70
N THR A 148 7.36 1.09 7.74
CA THR A 148 7.82 1.73 8.96
C THR A 148 6.96 2.96 9.24
N LEU A 149 6.54 3.11 10.49
CA LEU A 149 5.78 4.23 11.01
C LEU A 149 6.65 5.03 11.97
N TRP A 150 6.76 6.34 11.76
CA TRP A 150 7.48 7.25 12.65
C TRP A 150 6.52 7.93 13.62
N GLU A 151 7.09 8.52 14.67
CA GLU A 151 6.34 9.28 15.66
C GLU A 151 5.52 10.40 15.03
N ALA A 152 4.34 10.65 15.57
CA ALA A 152 3.46 11.71 15.08
C ALA A 152 4.06 13.10 15.31
N GLY A 153 3.78 14.01 14.38
CA GLY A 153 4.04 15.45 14.57
C GLY A 153 5.49 15.90 14.34
N ILE A 154 6.44 14.99 14.20
CA ILE A 154 7.85 15.33 13.99
C ILE A 154 8.29 14.77 12.63
N MET A 155 8.75 15.66 11.75
CA MET A 155 9.31 15.23 10.46
C MET A 155 10.62 14.46 10.69
N PRO A 156 10.70 13.18 10.31
CA PRO A 156 11.95 12.44 10.30
C PRO A 156 12.93 13.07 9.30
N HIS A 157 14.23 13.01 9.59
CA HIS A 157 15.23 13.56 8.67
C HIS A 157 15.38 12.71 7.41
N ASP A 158 15.49 11.41 7.60
CA ASP A 158 15.63 10.41 6.53
C ASP A 158 15.24 9.02 7.06
N VAL A 159 15.36 8.00 6.20
CA VAL A 159 15.09 6.59 6.56
C VAL A 159 15.99 6.06 7.68
N ASN A 160 17.13 6.70 7.97
CA ASN A 160 18.07 6.28 9.02
C ASN A 160 17.75 6.92 10.39
N ASP A 161 16.76 7.80 10.47
CA ASP A 161 16.31 8.40 11.74
C ASP A 161 15.55 7.36 12.60
N LYS A 162 16.31 6.33 13.01
CA LYS A 162 15.79 5.21 13.82
C LYS A 162 15.29 5.61 15.20
N LYS A 163 15.74 6.76 15.71
CA LYS A 163 15.36 7.24 17.05
C LYS A 163 13.88 7.62 17.12
N ARG A 164 13.27 7.92 15.98
CA ARG A 164 11.87 8.36 15.86
C ARG A 164 10.96 7.30 15.25
N VAL A 165 11.51 6.13 14.99
CA VAL A 165 10.70 4.99 14.57
C VAL A 165 9.83 4.52 15.73
N SER A 166 8.53 4.58 15.54
CA SER A 166 7.58 4.03 16.51
C SER A 166 7.48 2.52 16.32
N LYS A 167 7.25 2.09 15.08
CA LYS A 167 7.21 0.65 14.76
C LYS A 167 7.38 0.38 13.26
N THR A 168 7.76 -0.85 12.94
CA THR A 168 7.64 -1.40 11.58
C THR A 168 6.55 -2.46 11.60
N LEU A 169 5.60 -2.34 10.69
CA LEU A 169 4.53 -3.33 10.54
C LEU A 169 5.08 -4.59 9.88
N ASP A 170 4.69 -5.76 10.36
CA ASP A 170 5.12 -7.02 9.75
C ASP A 170 4.61 -7.14 8.31
N PHE A 171 5.53 -7.42 7.37
CA PHE A 171 5.20 -7.70 5.97
C PHE A 171 4.82 -9.17 5.79
N ILE A 172 3.57 -9.50 6.10
CA ILE A 172 3.06 -10.87 6.06
C ILE A 172 1.98 -11.05 4.99
N PRO A 173 1.74 -12.30 4.57
CA PRO A 173 0.75 -12.61 3.54
C PRO A 173 -0.63 -12.03 3.83
N ASN A 174 -1.25 -11.44 2.81
CA ASN A 174 -2.63 -10.97 2.85
C ASN A 174 -2.96 -9.97 3.98
N ARG A 175 -1.95 -9.18 4.41
CA ARG A 175 -2.15 -8.07 5.35
C ARG A 175 -2.44 -6.79 4.59
N CYS A 176 -3.52 -6.13 4.95
CA CYS A 176 -3.85 -4.80 4.47
C CYS A 176 -3.49 -3.75 5.51
N VAL A 177 -2.77 -2.72 5.10
CA VAL A 177 -2.51 -1.52 5.89
C VAL A 177 -3.24 -0.36 5.25
N SER A 178 -3.97 0.42 6.03
CA SER A 178 -4.68 1.59 5.50
C SER A 178 -4.62 2.76 6.47
N PHE A 179 -4.52 3.97 5.92
CA PHE A 179 -4.49 5.19 6.70
C PHE A 179 -4.95 6.40 5.88
N LYS A 180 -5.48 7.37 6.60
CA LYS A 180 -5.77 8.72 6.06
C LYS A 180 -4.48 9.50 5.94
N CYS A 181 -4.26 10.17 4.80
CA CYS A 181 -3.11 11.04 4.60
C CYS A 181 -3.25 12.30 5.46
N ARG A 182 -2.29 12.51 6.34
CA ARG A 182 -2.26 13.57 7.34
C ARG A 182 -0.86 14.16 7.45
N LYS A 183 -0.74 15.35 8.02
CA LYS A 183 0.56 16.01 8.27
C LYS A 183 1.48 15.19 9.17
N ASP A 184 0.93 14.32 9.99
CA ASP A 184 1.61 13.51 10.99
C ASP A 184 1.71 12.02 10.63
N SER A 185 1.18 11.59 9.47
CA SER A 185 1.22 10.19 9.04
C SER A 185 2.54 9.82 8.35
N TRP A 186 3.68 10.06 9.02
CA TRP A 186 5.01 9.75 8.50
C TRP A 186 5.24 8.26 8.38
N HIS A 187 5.50 7.80 7.17
CA HIS A 187 5.74 6.40 6.85
C HIS A 187 6.77 6.23 5.74
N GLY A 188 7.31 5.03 5.61
CA GLY A 188 8.31 4.69 4.60
C GLY A 188 8.72 3.23 4.67
N VAL A 189 9.84 2.89 4.04
CA VAL A 189 10.38 1.52 4.03
C VAL A 189 11.88 1.57 4.26
N PHE A 190 12.37 0.81 5.22
CA PHE A 190 13.80 0.67 5.43
C PHE A 190 14.50 0.02 4.24
N PRO A 191 15.79 0.34 4.00
CA PRO A 191 16.56 -0.25 2.91
C PRO A 191 16.56 -1.77 2.94
N ILE A 192 16.17 -2.41 1.84
CA ILE A 192 16.26 -3.85 1.64
C ILE A 192 17.73 -4.21 1.36
N LYS A 193 18.48 -4.52 2.42
CA LYS A 193 19.95 -4.73 2.34
C LYS A 193 20.34 -6.14 1.90
N ARG A 194 19.47 -7.13 2.14
CA ARG A 194 19.75 -8.54 1.84
C ARG A 194 19.16 -8.97 0.50
N SER A 195 19.78 -9.97 -0.11
CA SER A 195 19.09 -10.71 -1.17
C SER A 195 18.01 -11.56 -0.53
N THR A 196 16.83 -11.54 -1.12
CA THR A 196 15.67 -12.32 -0.72
C THR A 196 15.26 -13.23 -1.87
N ASN A 197 14.63 -14.36 -1.55
CA ASN A 197 14.11 -15.27 -2.58
C ASN A 197 12.92 -14.67 -3.33
N TYR A 198 12.30 -13.65 -2.74
CA TYR A 198 11.12 -12.98 -3.28
C TYR A 198 11.32 -11.47 -3.24
N ASN A 199 10.64 -10.78 -4.14
CA ASN A 199 10.53 -9.34 -4.08
C ASN A 199 9.50 -8.94 -3.02
N ARG A 200 9.61 -7.71 -2.48
CA ARG A 200 8.62 -7.15 -1.61
C ARG A 200 7.43 -6.66 -2.46
N ASN A 201 6.54 -7.57 -2.79
CA ASN A 201 5.39 -7.32 -3.65
C ASN A 201 4.22 -6.72 -2.86
N SER A 202 3.61 -5.67 -3.36
CA SER A 202 2.39 -5.09 -2.76
C SER A 202 1.46 -4.48 -3.80
N LEU A 203 0.18 -4.43 -3.48
CA LEU A 203 -0.84 -3.71 -4.24
C LEU A 203 -1.21 -2.44 -3.47
N ARG A 204 -0.98 -1.27 -4.06
CA ARG A 204 -1.34 0.02 -3.49
C ARG A 204 -2.61 0.57 -4.14
N LEU A 205 -3.52 1.04 -3.32
CA LEU A 205 -4.78 1.65 -3.70
C LEU A 205 -4.84 3.04 -3.07
N LEU A 206 -5.04 4.05 -3.88
CA LEU A 206 -5.12 5.43 -3.46
C LEU A 206 -6.51 5.96 -3.75
N TYR A 207 -7.19 6.44 -2.72
CA TYR A 207 -8.52 7.02 -2.82
C TYR A 207 -8.43 8.54 -2.78
N TYR A 208 -9.05 9.19 -3.76
CA TYR A 208 -9.11 10.65 -3.84
C TYR A 208 -10.55 11.12 -4.02
N VAL A 209 -10.78 12.37 -3.62
CA VAL A 209 -11.93 13.12 -4.10
C VAL A 209 -11.44 14.05 -5.21
N SER A 210 -12.15 14.09 -6.33
CA SER A 210 -11.92 15.10 -7.36
C SER A 210 -12.27 16.46 -6.77
N VAL A 211 -11.31 17.39 -6.78
CA VAL A 211 -11.52 18.78 -6.34
C VAL A 211 -11.89 19.60 -7.55
#